data_e2ce03ddca4f48a78d5c6aff699cf593
#
_entry.id   e2ce03ddca4f48a78d5c6aff699cf593
#
_cell.length_a   1.000
_cell.length_b   1.000
_cell.length_c   1.000
_cell.angle_alpha   90.00
_cell.angle_beta   90.00
_cell.angle_gamma   90.00
#
_symmetry.space_group_name_H-M   'P 1'
#
loop_
_entity.id
_entity.type
_entity.pdbx_description
1 polymer ?
#
loop_
_entity_poly.entity_id
_entity_poly.type
_entity_poly.pdbx_seq_one_letter_code
_entity_poly.pdbx_strand_id
1 'polypeptide(L)'
;PGVGTALSDEAHREDFEAIADTGTNFLRLAHYPQSETILRAADAHGLVLWEEIPVVSQVGSSAEHDETARRMVREMVHQHYNHPSVGIWGFMNEVLIGHDYEFSEWTSQEDMVHRARELGTELDALLREIDPNRLTAMACHWSWSYEEHGLAEIPDVLGWNLYYGWYYGEFDYLTGAIFEKIRARQDQATIISEYGAGGDVRLHTSEPENWDFTEEYLEIFYEHYVAAFDEFGDRGGSAQWNAFDFASDARDDTIPDVNQKGLLTYDREPKGVYHLYRAWLSDEPVVRIATRNWDRRSTASASDDGTHPITVYTNLPVVELFVDGESLGTERTGDGYAARWDVPLAVGANEIRARALDADDGAPGIAAGDVDGEADEDRTDVELVSAAVEPSGRFPEIGLSVDVGSHREIVTDEELWVPDRAADAEANGWGPVGGEHVETQARIFETDLDPLYQHALEGIEAYRIDVPPGSYDLEIAVCDLDNEAAGERVFDVSANGRTLAADFDPVAEAGERTPATVTAVVDVEADESLVVEFEAETGKTLLNALRVEEA
;
A
#
# COMPACT_ATOMS: atom_id res chain seq x y z
N PRO A 1 -4.96 -17.46 -3.31
CA PRO A 1 -5.23 -17.49 -1.87
C PRO A 1 -5.43 -18.92 -1.35
N GLY A 2 -4.98 -19.21 -0.11
CA GLY A 2 -5.21 -20.47 0.57
C GLY A 2 -4.43 -21.69 0.08
N VAL A 3 -3.62 -21.58 -0.97
CA VAL A 3 -2.82 -22.68 -1.54
C VAL A 3 -1.30 -22.43 -1.48
N GLY A 4 -0.88 -21.27 -1.00
CA GLY A 4 0.53 -20.88 -0.93
C GLY A 4 1.21 -20.94 -2.30
N THR A 5 2.39 -21.54 -2.38
CA THR A 5 3.15 -21.71 -3.63
C THR A 5 2.64 -22.85 -4.53
N ALA A 6 1.60 -23.59 -4.13
CA ALA A 6 1.04 -24.73 -4.89
C ALA A 6 -0.07 -24.27 -5.86
N LEU A 7 0.17 -23.22 -6.62
CA LEU A 7 -0.76 -22.72 -7.63
C LEU A 7 -0.93 -23.71 -8.79
N SER A 8 -2.14 -23.76 -9.34
CA SER A 8 -2.42 -24.53 -10.55
C SER A 8 -1.89 -23.82 -11.80
N ASP A 9 -1.70 -24.59 -12.89
CA ASP A 9 -1.35 -24.01 -14.20
C ASP A 9 -2.41 -23.01 -14.71
N GLU A 10 -3.66 -23.17 -14.31
CA GLU A 10 -4.76 -22.27 -14.67
C GLU A 10 -4.63 -20.95 -13.93
N ALA A 11 -4.43 -20.97 -12.61
CA ALA A 11 -4.20 -19.76 -11.82
C ALA A 11 -2.97 -18.97 -12.29
N HIS A 12 -1.88 -19.67 -12.68
CA HIS A 12 -0.73 -19.00 -13.29
C HIS A 12 -1.06 -18.28 -14.60
N ARG A 13 -1.97 -18.83 -15.44
CA ARG A 13 -2.38 -18.17 -16.68
C ARG A 13 -3.26 -16.96 -16.41
N GLU A 14 -4.20 -17.10 -15.45
CA GLU A 14 -5.06 -15.98 -15.02
C GLU A 14 -4.22 -14.82 -14.45
N ASP A 15 -3.23 -15.11 -13.60
CA ASP A 15 -2.29 -14.10 -13.08
C ASP A 15 -1.53 -13.41 -14.23
N PHE A 16 -1.09 -14.17 -15.26
CA PHE A 16 -0.40 -13.62 -16.41
C PHE A 16 -1.30 -12.80 -17.35
N GLU A 17 -2.56 -13.17 -17.50
CA GLU A 17 -3.55 -12.37 -18.24
C GLU A 17 -3.74 -11.01 -17.56
N ALA A 18 -3.88 -10.98 -16.22
CA ALA A 18 -3.99 -9.74 -15.47
C ALA A 18 -2.73 -8.86 -15.58
N ILE A 19 -1.53 -9.46 -15.56
CA ILE A 19 -0.28 -8.74 -15.78
C ILE A 19 -0.20 -8.18 -17.22
N ALA A 20 -0.52 -8.99 -18.22
CA ALA A 20 -0.47 -8.59 -19.63
C ALA A 20 -1.47 -7.48 -19.97
N ASP A 21 -2.64 -7.44 -19.30
CA ASP A 21 -3.66 -6.40 -19.48
C ASP A 21 -3.17 -5.01 -19.06
N THR A 22 -2.12 -4.92 -18.25
CA THR A 22 -1.48 -3.63 -17.94
C THR A 22 -0.73 -3.02 -19.14
N GLY A 23 -0.42 -3.81 -20.18
CA GLY A 23 0.44 -3.40 -21.28
C GLY A 23 1.94 -3.55 -21.01
N THR A 24 2.33 -4.16 -19.88
CA THR A 24 3.75 -4.39 -19.54
C THR A 24 4.44 -5.27 -20.59
N ASN A 25 5.72 -5.02 -20.83
CA ASN A 25 6.55 -5.79 -21.78
C ASN A 25 7.76 -6.47 -21.12
N PHE A 26 7.97 -6.25 -19.82
CA PHE A 26 9.07 -6.78 -19.04
C PHE A 26 8.62 -7.26 -17.68
N LEU A 27 9.12 -8.43 -17.22
CA LEU A 27 8.91 -8.94 -15.88
C LEU A 27 10.23 -9.40 -15.26
N ARG A 28 10.43 -9.10 -13.99
CA ARG A 28 11.43 -9.72 -13.16
C ARG A 28 10.78 -10.81 -12.31
N LEU A 29 11.21 -12.05 -12.49
CA LEU A 29 10.73 -13.20 -11.74
C LEU A 29 11.55 -13.37 -10.45
N ALA A 30 11.32 -12.47 -9.52
CA ALA A 30 12.03 -12.39 -8.24
C ALA A 30 11.45 -13.40 -7.23
N HIS A 31 12.28 -14.05 -6.40
CA HIS A 31 13.74 -14.08 -6.40
C HIS A 31 14.23 -15.52 -6.66
N TYR A 32 13.51 -16.31 -7.44
CA TYR A 32 13.77 -17.74 -7.69
C TYR A 32 13.14 -18.19 -9.01
N PRO A 33 13.67 -19.26 -9.61
CA PRO A 33 13.12 -19.81 -10.85
C PRO A 33 11.64 -20.17 -10.71
N GLN A 34 10.86 -19.81 -11.72
CA GLN A 34 9.42 -20.02 -11.75
C GLN A 34 9.02 -21.29 -12.49
N SER A 35 7.73 -21.64 -12.45
CA SER A 35 7.21 -22.81 -13.17
C SER A 35 7.28 -22.62 -14.68
N GLU A 36 7.42 -23.72 -15.42
CA GLU A 36 7.43 -23.69 -16.89
C GLU A 36 6.13 -23.09 -17.49
N THR A 37 5.02 -23.17 -16.77
CA THR A 37 3.74 -22.57 -17.19
C THR A 37 3.85 -21.04 -17.25
N ILE A 38 4.56 -20.42 -16.30
CA ILE A 38 4.81 -18.97 -16.28
C ILE A 38 5.68 -18.56 -17.48
N LEU A 39 6.76 -19.29 -17.76
CA LEU A 39 7.63 -18.99 -18.88
C LEU A 39 6.90 -19.14 -20.22
N ARG A 40 6.06 -20.19 -20.36
CA ARG A 40 5.22 -20.36 -21.56
C ARG A 40 4.19 -19.26 -21.73
N ALA A 41 3.62 -18.74 -20.63
CA ALA A 41 2.71 -17.61 -20.68
C ALA A 41 3.47 -16.36 -21.16
N ALA A 42 4.65 -16.09 -20.61
CA ALA A 42 5.51 -14.98 -21.06
C ALA A 42 5.90 -15.10 -22.54
N ASP A 43 6.25 -16.31 -23.02
CA ASP A 43 6.52 -16.57 -24.43
C ASP A 43 5.30 -16.24 -25.31
N ALA A 44 4.09 -16.61 -24.85
CA ALA A 44 2.85 -16.39 -25.59
C ALA A 44 2.46 -14.91 -25.66
N HIS A 45 2.71 -14.14 -24.59
CA HIS A 45 2.43 -12.70 -24.52
C HIS A 45 3.57 -11.82 -25.06
N GLY A 46 4.72 -12.40 -25.39
CA GLY A 46 5.87 -11.65 -25.94
C GLY A 46 6.60 -10.81 -24.89
N LEU A 47 6.54 -11.19 -23.62
CA LEU A 47 7.21 -10.48 -22.53
C LEU A 47 8.70 -10.83 -22.47
N VAL A 48 9.52 -9.88 -22.05
CA VAL A 48 10.94 -10.11 -21.71
C VAL A 48 11.06 -10.44 -20.23
N LEU A 49 11.76 -11.51 -19.91
CA LEU A 49 11.95 -11.96 -18.54
C LEU A 49 13.40 -11.75 -18.04
N TRP A 50 13.51 -11.26 -16.82
CA TRP A 50 14.67 -11.43 -15.96
C TRP A 50 14.32 -12.53 -14.96
N GLU A 51 14.95 -13.71 -15.09
CA GLU A 51 14.81 -14.83 -14.16
C GLU A 51 16.08 -15.00 -13.33
N GLU A 52 15.93 -15.31 -12.03
CA GLU A 52 17.06 -15.31 -11.10
C GLU A 52 17.07 -16.49 -10.13
N ILE A 53 18.24 -16.77 -9.54
CA ILE A 53 18.42 -17.73 -8.46
C ILE A 53 18.31 -17.03 -7.09
N PRO A 54 17.86 -17.74 -6.01
CA PRO A 54 17.60 -17.15 -4.69
C PRO A 54 18.87 -16.92 -3.84
N VAL A 55 19.80 -16.09 -4.31
CA VAL A 55 20.89 -15.54 -3.49
C VAL A 55 20.49 -14.13 -3.07
N VAL A 56 19.83 -14.01 -1.91
CA VAL A 56 19.09 -12.81 -1.49
C VAL A 56 19.60 -12.33 -0.13
N SER A 57 19.66 -11.02 0.06
CA SER A 57 19.98 -10.27 1.29
C SER A 57 21.42 -10.43 1.80
N GLN A 58 22.00 -11.60 1.72
CA GLN A 58 23.40 -11.87 2.06
C GLN A 58 23.87 -13.17 1.40
N VAL A 59 25.19 -13.34 1.34
CA VAL A 59 25.79 -14.61 0.94
C VAL A 59 26.07 -15.47 2.18
N GLY A 60 25.83 -16.76 2.08
CA GLY A 60 26.16 -17.69 3.15
C GLY A 60 27.67 -17.88 3.34
N SER A 61 28.11 -18.23 4.55
CA SER A 61 29.52 -18.42 4.89
C SER A 61 30.08 -19.81 4.53
N SER A 62 29.22 -20.74 4.07
CA SER A 62 29.62 -22.13 3.84
C SER A 62 29.91 -22.45 2.37
N ALA A 63 30.83 -23.38 2.13
CA ALA A 63 31.09 -23.90 0.78
C ALA A 63 29.87 -24.63 0.19
N GLU A 64 28.98 -25.14 1.02
CA GLU A 64 27.73 -25.79 0.60
C GLU A 64 26.76 -24.78 -0.01
N HIS A 65 26.68 -23.58 0.55
CA HIS A 65 25.91 -22.47 -0.01
C HIS A 65 26.34 -22.16 -1.45
N ASP A 66 27.64 -22.01 -1.67
CA ASP A 66 28.16 -21.67 -3.00
C ASP A 66 27.92 -22.81 -4.01
N GLU A 67 28.12 -24.06 -3.60
CA GLU A 67 27.87 -25.20 -4.48
C GLU A 67 26.38 -25.30 -4.83
N THR A 68 25.51 -24.95 -3.88
CA THR A 68 24.06 -24.88 -4.10
C THR A 68 23.72 -23.77 -5.10
N ALA A 69 24.29 -22.56 -4.93
CA ALA A 69 24.10 -21.46 -5.88
C ALA A 69 24.54 -21.83 -7.31
N ARG A 70 25.75 -22.43 -7.46
CA ARG A 70 26.25 -22.91 -8.76
C ARG A 70 25.34 -23.99 -9.37
N ARG A 71 24.80 -24.89 -8.56
CA ARG A 71 23.87 -25.92 -9.02
C ARG A 71 22.56 -25.29 -9.49
N MET A 72 22.02 -24.34 -8.74
CA MET A 72 20.79 -23.61 -9.11
C MET A 72 20.96 -22.85 -10.43
N VAL A 73 22.09 -22.20 -10.67
CA VAL A 73 22.39 -21.57 -11.98
C VAL A 73 22.31 -22.60 -13.10
N ARG A 74 22.96 -23.78 -12.95
CA ARG A 74 22.94 -24.82 -13.98
C ARG A 74 21.53 -25.35 -14.22
N GLU A 75 20.79 -25.61 -13.15
CA GLU A 75 19.42 -26.13 -13.23
C GLU A 75 18.50 -25.12 -13.91
N MET A 76 18.49 -23.84 -13.48
CA MET A 76 17.70 -22.76 -14.06
C MET A 76 17.97 -22.62 -15.56
N VAL A 77 19.23 -22.41 -15.95
CA VAL A 77 19.57 -22.19 -17.35
C VAL A 77 19.26 -23.42 -18.20
N HIS A 78 19.58 -24.65 -17.76
CA HIS A 78 19.32 -25.85 -18.57
C HIS A 78 17.82 -26.15 -18.72
N GLN A 79 17.00 -25.85 -17.71
CA GLN A 79 15.56 -26.05 -17.79
C GLN A 79 14.89 -25.01 -18.70
N HIS A 80 15.31 -23.73 -18.62
CA HIS A 80 14.62 -22.61 -19.23
C HIS A 80 15.31 -22.03 -20.47
N TYR A 81 16.40 -22.62 -20.92
CA TYR A 81 17.21 -22.17 -22.05
C TYR A 81 16.42 -21.92 -23.33
N ASN A 82 15.40 -22.76 -23.59
CA ASN A 82 14.64 -22.71 -24.85
C ASN A 82 13.47 -21.71 -24.83
N HIS A 83 13.24 -20.99 -23.72
CA HIS A 83 12.22 -19.96 -23.67
C HIS A 83 12.74 -18.66 -24.28
N PRO A 84 12.13 -18.18 -25.39
CA PRO A 84 12.56 -16.94 -26.04
C PRO A 84 12.29 -15.69 -25.18
N SER A 85 11.33 -15.74 -24.26
CA SER A 85 11.03 -14.67 -23.31
C SER A 85 12.19 -14.38 -22.36
N VAL A 86 12.97 -15.39 -21.95
CA VAL A 86 14.09 -15.16 -21.05
C VAL A 86 15.18 -14.37 -21.76
N GLY A 87 15.37 -13.11 -21.35
CA GLY A 87 16.38 -12.19 -21.88
C GLY A 87 17.57 -12.01 -20.93
N ILE A 88 17.36 -12.17 -19.64
CA ILE A 88 18.31 -11.83 -18.58
C ILE A 88 18.36 -12.95 -17.53
N TRP A 89 19.56 -13.39 -17.16
CA TRP A 89 19.82 -14.30 -16.06
C TRP A 89 20.31 -13.54 -14.84
N GLY A 90 19.52 -13.55 -13.75
CA GLY A 90 19.88 -12.96 -12.47
C GLY A 90 20.61 -13.94 -11.55
N PHE A 91 21.54 -13.44 -10.76
CA PHE A 91 22.31 -14.31 -9.87
C PHE A 91 22.39 -13.84 -8.41
N MET A 92 22.02 -12.60 -8.10
CA MET A 92 22.04 -12.03 -6.74
C MET A 92 21.02 -10.91 -6.60
N ASN A 93 20.42 -10.80 -5.39
CA ASN A 93 19.58 -9.69 -4.99
C ASN A 93 20.01 -9.17 -3.61
N GLU A 94 20.31 -7.87 -3.52
CA GLU A 94 20.54 -7.13 -2.26
C GLU A 94 21.57 -7.75 -1.31
N VAL A 95 22.56 -8.46 -1.83
CA VAL A 95 23.48 -9.29 -1.04
C VAL A 95 24.38 -8.53 -0.04
N LEU A 96 24.37 -7.19 -0.07
CA LEU A 96 25.06 -6.34 0.90
C LEU A 96 24.10 -5.66 1.90
N ILE A 97 22.80 -5.93 1.87
CA ILE A 97 21.84 -5.29 2.79
C ILE A 97 22.17 -5.64 4.26
N GLY A 98 22.56 -6.88 4.54
CA GLY A 98 22.99 -7.31 5.86
C GLY A 98 24.30 -6.63 6.33
N HIS A 99 25.17 -6.22 5.39
CA HIS A 99 26.36 -5.44 5.66
C HIS A 99 25.99 -3.99 6.03
N ASP A 100 25.19 -3.34 5.19
CA ASP A 100 24.93 -1.90 5.31
C ASP A 100 24.01 -1.58 6.50
N TYR A 101 23.13 -2.51 6.90
CA TYR A 101 22.24 -2.37 8.06
C TYR A 101 22.63 -3.20 9.28
N GLU A 102 23.85 -3.81 9.28
CA GLU A 102 24.47 -4.49 10.43
C GLU A 102 23.67 -5.68 11.02
N PHE A 103 22.84 -6.37 10.24
CA PHE A 103 22.12 -7.58 10.69
C PHE A 103 22.68 -8.90 10.16
N SER A 104 23.86 -8.87 9.53
CA SER A 104 24.50 -10.04 8.94
C SER A 104 24.96 -11.06 10.00
N GLU A 105 24.83 -12.34 9.71
CA GLU A 105 25.39 -13.44 10.50
C GLU A 105 26.93 -13.51 10.46
N TRP A 106 27.57 -12.73 9.59
CA TRP A 106 29.01 -12.68 9.46
C TRP A 106 29.68 -11.97 10.62
N THR A 107 30.75 -12.56 11.13
CA THR A 107 31.59 -11.96 12.20
C THR A 107 32.49 -10.85 11.69
N SER A 108 32.71 -10.77 10.37
CA SER A 108 33.51 -9.77 9.68
C SER A 108 32.77 -9.28 8.45
N GLN A 109 32.48 -8.00 8.42
CA GLN A 109 31.79 -7.36 7.27
C GLN A 109 32.69 -7.38 6.01
N GLU A 110 34.02 -7.20 6.20
CA GLU A 110 34.99 -7.26 5.09
C GLU A 110 35.04 -8.66 4.45
N ASP A 111 34.97 -9.72 5.26
CA ASP A 111 34.93 -11.10 4.76
C ASP A 111 33.65 -11.40 4.01
N MET A 112 32.51 -10.88 4.48
CA MET A 112 31.22 -11.00 3.79
C MET A 112 31.26 -10.35 2.41
N VAL A 113 31.70 -9.11 2.33
CA VAL A 113 31.78 -8.36 1.07
C VAL A 113 32.74 -9.04 0.09
N HIS A 114 33.93 -9.49 0.58
CA HIS A 114 34.88 -10.24 -0.23
C HIS A 114 34.21 -11.52 -0.80
N ARG A 115 33.49 -12.24 0.05
CA ARG A 115 32.80 -13.47 -0.35
C ARG A 115 31.68 -13.22 -1.36
N ALA A 116 30.89 -12.17 -1.16
CA ALA A 116 29.85 -11.78 -2.11
C ALA A 116 30.44 -11.48 -3.49
N ARG A 117 31.57 -10.78 -3.54
CA ARG A 117 32.26 -10.48 -4.80
C ARG A 117 32.84 -11.74 -5.47
N GLU A 118 33.51 -12.63 -4.71
CA GLU A 118 34.04 -13.89 -5.25
C GLU A 118 32.91 -14.75 -5.83
N LEU A 119 31.84 -15.01 -5.06
CA LEU A 119 30.71 -15.81 -5.51
C LEU A 119 30.00 -15.16 -6.71
N GLY A 120 29.76 -13.84 -6.68
CA GLY A 120 29.16 -13.13 -7.81
C GLY A 120 29.96 -13.26 -9.08
N THR A 121 31.29 -13.13 -9.00
CA THR A 121 32.19 -13.32 -10.16
C THR A 121 32.14 -14.76 -10.70
N GLU A 122 32.08 -15.76 -9.81
CA GLU A 122 31.96 -17.16 -10.20
C GLU A 122 30.62 -17.48 -10.88
N LEU A 123 29.51 -16.94 -10.33
CA LEU A 123 28.16 -17.18 -10.87
C LEU A 123 27.97 -16.50 -12.22
N ASP A 124 28.44 -15.25 -12.38
CA ASP A 124 28.43 -14.54 -13.67
C ASP A 124 29.23 -15.30 -14.73
N ALA A 125 30.46 -15.73 -14.38
CA ALA A 125 31.30 -16.51 -15.30
C ALA A 125 30.63 -17.84 -15.71
N LEU A 126 29.95 -18.52 -14.76
CA LEU A 126 29.23 -19.76 -15.01
C LEU A 126 28.02 -19.54 -15.95
N LEU A 127 27.27 -18.46 -15.74
CA LEU A 127 26.14 -18.09 -16.62
C LEU A 127 26.63 -17.84 -18.05
N ARG A 128 27.71 -17.07 -18.22
CA ARG A 128 28.32 -16.79 -19.53
C ARG A 128 28.93 -18.02 -20.20
N GLU A 129 29.41 -19.00 -19.42
CA GLU A 129 29.88 -20.29 -19.96
C GLU A 129 28.74 -21.13 -20.52
N ILE A 130 27.59 -21.18 -19.82
CA ILE A 130 26.44 -22.00 -20.21
C ILE A 130 25.62 -21.32 -21.32
N ASP A 131 25.38 -20.00 -21.17
CA ASP A 131 24.62 -19.19 -22.13
C ASP A 131 25.36 -17.88 -22.46
N PRO A 132 26.20 -17.88 -23.48
CA PRO A 132 26.95 -16.67 -23.89
C PRO A 132 26.12 -15.63 -24.63
N ASN A 133 24.84 -15.85 -24.86
CA ASN A 133 24.01 -15.00 -25.69
C ASN A 133 23.07 -14.09 -24.89
N ARG A 134 22.68 -14.50 -23.69
CA ARG A 134 21.81 -13.72 -22.82
C ARG A 134 22.63 -12.90 -21.84
N LEU A 135 22.03 -11.79 -21.39
CA LEU A 135 22.64 -10.87 -20.43
C LEU A 135 22.62 -11.45 -19.02
N THR A 136 23.62 -11.08 -18.23
CA THR A 136 23.64 -11.37 -16.79
C THR A 136 23.23 -10.14 -15.99
N ALA A 137 22.57 -10.34 -14.83
CA ALA A 137 22.12 -9.24 -13.99
C ALA A 137 22.29 -9.51 -12.48
N MET A 138 22.41 -8.43 -11.73
CA MET A 138 22.36 -8.42 -10.27
C MET A 138 21.51 -7.23 -9.82
N ALA A 139 20.62 -7.42 -8.85
CA ALA A 139 19.86 -6.35 -8.23
C ALA A 139 20.52 -5.92 -6.91
N CYS A 140 20.59 -4.62 -6.69
CA CYS A 140 21.22 -3.98 -5.55
C CYS A 140 20.24 -3.08 -4.83
N HIS A 141 20.16 -3.16 -3.48
CA HIS A 141 19.50 -2.10 -2.73
C HIS A 141 20.28 -0.79 -2.88
N TRP A 142 19.63 0.32 -2.60
CA TRP A 142 20.21 1.64 -2.77
C TRP A 142 21.42 1.85 -1.81
N SER A 143 22.60 1.50 -2.28
CA SER A 143 23.87 1.67 -1.57
C SER A 143 25.03 1.74 -2.55
N TRP A 144 25.97 2.64 -2.30
CA TRP A 144 27.23 2.73 -3.07
C TRP A 144 28.25 1.66 -2.69
N SER A 145 27.98 0.84 -1.67
CA SER A 145 28.86 -0.27 -1.27
C SER A 145 29.11 -1.25 -2.43
N TYR A 146 28.16 -1.40 -3.35
CA TYR A 146 28.34 -2.28 -4.52
C TYR A 146 29.43 -1.79 -5.47
N GLU A 147 29.50 -0.47 -5.74
CA GLU A 147 30.56 0.12 -6.56
C GLU A 147 31.90 0.17 -5.78
N GLU A 148 31.87 0.58 -4.52
CA GLU A 148 33.06 0.70 -3.69
C GLU A 148 33.82 -0.63 -3.55
N HIS A 149 33.08 -1.73 -3.54
CA HIS A 149 33.64 -3.07 -3.43
C HIS A 149 33.73 -3.84 -4.76
N GLY A 150 33.34 -3.20 -5.88
CA GLY A 150 33.46 -3.75 -7.23
C GLY A 150 32.51 -4.90 -7.54
N LEU A 151 31.32 -4.94 -6.89
CA LEU A 151 30.26 -5.88 -7.24
C LEU A 151 29.43 -5.35 -8.43
N ALA A 152 29.19 -4.04 -8.47
CA ALA A 152 28.40 -3.41 -9.53
C ALA A 152 28.96 -3.62 -10.93
N GLU A 153 30.28 -3.88 -11.06
CA GLU A 153 30.99 -4.09 -12.32
C GLU A 153 30.90 -5.53 -12.85
N ILE A 154 30.32 -6.48 -12.09
CA ILE A 154 30.29 -7.90 -12.46
C ILE A 154 29.27 -8.19 -13.58
N PRO A 155 27.96 -7.81 -13.43
CA PRO A 155 26.94 -8.16 -14.41
C PRO A 155 26.95 -7.28 -15.65
N ASP A 156 26.28 -7.71 -16.72
CA ASP A 156 25.99 -6.86 -17.89
C ASP A 156 24.96 -5.77 -17.55
N VAL A 157 23.97 -6.10 -16.75
CA VAL A 157 22.86 -5.23 -16.33
C VAL A 157 22.86 -5.08 -14.82
N LEU A 158 22.86 -3.84 -14.34
CA LEU A 158 22.73 -3.54 -12.92
C LEU A 158 21.30 -3.13 -12.60
N GLY A 159 20.67 -3.84 -11.67
CA GLY A 159 19.38 -3.49 -11.09
C GLY A 159 19.53 -2.64 -9.84
N TRP A 160 18.71 -1.61 -9.71
CA TRP A 160 18.58 -0.83 -8.48
C TRP A 160 17.20 -1.00 -7.88
N ASN A 161 17.13 -1.39 -6.61
CA ASN A 161 15.92 -1.40 -5.81
C ASN A 161 15.82 -0.05 -5.11
N LEU A 162 14.83 0.77 -5.50
CA LEU A 162 14.66 2.16 -5.06
C LEU A 162 13.30 2.35 -4.40
N TYR A 163 13.30 2.77 -3.15
CA TYR A 163 12.07 2.95 -2.35
C TYR A 163 11.99 4.37 -1.76
N TYR A 164 12.42 5.39 -2.51
CA TYR A 164 12.26 6.79 -2.11
C TYR A 164 10.80 7.17 -2.00
N GLY A 165 10.45 7.87 -0.93
CA GLY A 165 9.04 8.13 -0.61
C GLY A 165 8.32 6.96 0.05
N TRP A 166 9.05 5.87 0.39
CA TRP A 166 8.52 4.77 1.18
C TRP A 166 9.46 4.45 2.34
N TYR A 167 10.53 3.68 2.14
CA TYR A 167 11.46 3.33 3.21
C TYR A 167 12.43 4.45 3.59
N TYR A 168 12.69 5.39 2.69
CA TYR A 168 13.66 6.46 2.92
C TYR A 168 13.47 7.64 1.95
N GLY A 169 13.81 8.84 2.43
CA GLY A 169 13.86 10.07 1.64
C GLY A 169 12.52 10.52 1.06
N GLU A 170 12.58 11.60 0.30
CA GLU A 170 11.44 12.23 -0.35
C GLU A 170 11.46 11.96 -1.86
N PHE A 171 10.32 12.07 -2.54
CA PHE A 171 10.18 11.85 -3.98
C PHE A 171 11.12 12.72 -4.82
N ASP A 172 11.35 13.98 -4.41
CA ASP A 172 12.23 14.92 -5.11
C ASP A 172 13.67 14.42 -5.28
N TYR A 173 14.12 13.53 -4.39
CA TYR A 173 15.45 12.91 -4.51
C TYR A 173 15.54 11.92 -5.67
N LEU A 174 14.44 11.31 -6.08
CA LEU A 174 14.43 10.31 -7.15
C LEU A 174 14.86 10.93 -8.49
N THR A 175 14.20 12.01 -8.91
CA THR A 175 14.46 12.66 -10.21
C THR A 175 15.73 13.50 -10.19
N GLY A 176 15.89 14.34 -9.17
CA GLY A 176 16.97 15.32 -9.12
C GLY A 176 18.35 14.74 -8.83
N ALA A 177 18.48 13.93 -7.80
CA ALA A 177 19.80 13.50 -7.30
C ALA A 177 20.15 12.06 -7.68
N ILE A 178 19.17 11.15 -7.66
CA ILE A 178 19.43 9.71 -7.82
C ILE A 178 19.68 9.35 -9.26
N PHE A 179 18.81 9.74 -10.18
CA PHE A 179 19.00 9.44 -11.60
C PHE A 179 20.24 10.11 -12.17
N GLU A 180 20.56 11.34 -11.72
CA GLU A 180 21.83 12.00 -12.09
C GLU A 180 23.06 11.22 -11.59
N LYS A 181 23.02 10.70 -10.36
CA LYS A 181 24.11 9.88 -9.83
C LYS A 181 24.26 8.55 -10.57
N ILE A 182 23.14 7.88 -10.88
CA ILE A 182 23.14 6.65 -11.68
C ILE A 182 23.74 6.93 -13.06
N ARG A 183 23.32 8.01 -13.74
CA ARG A 183 23.85 8.42 -15.04
C ARG A 183 25.35 8.75 -15.01
N ALA A 184 25.81 9.40 -13.95
CA ALA A 184 27.19 9.88 -13.85
C ALA A 184 28.21 8.78 -13.57
N ARG A 185 27.80 7.65 -12.98
CA ARG A 185 28.69 6.60 -12.49
C ARG A 185 28.73 5.33 -13.33
N GLN A 186 27.76 5.12 -14.22
CA GLN A 186 27.63 3.82 -14.88
C GLN A 186 27.59 3.92 -16.40
N ASP A 187 28.56 3.23 -17.03
CA ASP A 187 28.56 3.00 -18.47
C ASP A 187 27.79 1.71 -18.87
N GLN A 188 27.29 0.94 -17.89
CA GLN A 188 26.54 -0.30 -18.13
C GLN A 188 25.03 -0.05 -18.14
N ALA A 189 24.27 -0.99 -18.71
CA ALA A 189 22.80 -0.94 -18.72
C ALA A 189 22.26 -1.01 -17.28
N THR A 190 21.25 -0.20 -16.99
CA THR A 190 20.64 -0.10 -15.66
C THR A 190 19.14 -0.31 -15.75
N ILE A 191 18.57 -1.09 -14.84
CA ILE A 191 17.13 -1.29 -14.66
C ILE A 191 16.78 -0.87 -13.23
N ILE A 192 15.69 -0.16 -13.03
CA ILE A 192 15.11 0.00 -11.70
C ILE A 192 14.35 -1.28 -11.41
N SER A 193 15.00 -2.18 -10.66
CA SER A 193 14.58 -3.57 -10.51
C SER A 193 13.53 -3.81 -9.45
N GLU A 194 13.35 -2.84 -8.52
CA GLU A 194 12.23 -2.78 -7.59
C GLU A 194 11.93 -1.33 -7.19
N TYR A 195 10.66 -1.02 -7.04
CA TYR A 195 10.09 0.16 -6.38
C TYR A 195 8.65 -0.16 -5.98
N GLY A 196 8.16 0.40 -4.89
CA GLY A 196 6.80 0.14 -4.45
C GLY A 196 6.52 0.67 -3.04
N ALA A 197 5.27 1.00 -2.79
CA ALA A 197 4.70 1.33 -1.49
C ALA A 197 3.65 0.29 -1.09
N GLY A 198 3.38 0.13 0.18
CA GLY A 198 2.27 -0.69 0.68
C GLY A 198 0.95 0.06 0.59
N GLY A 199 -0.14 -0.64 0.32
CA GLY A 199 -1.48 -0.08 0.34
C GLY A 199 -2.54 -1.14 0.63
N ASP A 200 -3.42 -0.82 1.56
CA ASP A 200 -4.55 -1.62 1.97
C ASP A 200 -5.82 -0.97 1.41
N VAL A 201 -6.54 -1.69 0.57
CA VAL A 201 -7.77 -1.20 -0.10
C VAL A 201 -8.92 -0.87 0.86
N ARG A 202 -8.75 -1.15 2.15
CA ARG A 202 -9.71 -0.79 3.19
C ARG A 202 -9.42 0.58 3.82
N LEU A 203 -8.20 1.12 3.60
CA LEU A 203 -7.71 2.33 4.27
C LEU A 203 -7.70 3.51 3.31
N HIS A 204 -8.38 4.59 3.70
CA HIS A 204 -8.56 5.76 2.87
C HIS A 204 -8.42 7.07 3.63
N THR A 205 -7.92 8.10 2.97
CA THR A 205 -7.89 9.46 3.50
C THR A 205 -7.79 10.50 2.39
N SER A 206 -8.32 11.70 2.64
CA SER A 206 -8.09 12.86 1.76
C SER A 206 -6.73 13.53 1.97
N GLU A 207 -5.99 13.18 3.04
CA GLU A 207 -4.68 13.73 3.42
C GLU A 207 -3.66 12.59 3.64
N PRO A 208 -3.25 11.86 2.57
CA PRO A 208 -2.39 10.70 2.70
C PRO A 208 -0.96 11.06 3.11
N GLU A 209 -0.41 10.25 4.00
CA GLU A 209 0.94 10.39 4.54
C GLU A 209 1.79 9.13 4.29
N ASN A 210 3.12 9.29 4.32
CA ASN A 210 4.03 8.15 4.16
C ASN A 210 3.83 7.12 5.28
N TRP A 211 3.72 5.85 4.93
CA TRP A 211 3.47 4.72 5.82
C TRP A 211 2.05 4.59 6.39
N ASP A 212 1.10 5.35 5.91
CA ASP A 212 -0.30 5.23 6.34
C ASP A 212 -1.04 4.04 5.69
N PHE A 213 -0.43 3.40 4.71
CA PHE A 213 -0.98 2.28 3.92
C PHE A 213 -2.30 2.60 3.21
N THR A 214 -2.68 3.86 3.08
CA THR A 214 -3.87 4.23 2.32
C THR A 214 -3.69 3.97 0.83
N GLU A 215 -4.77 3.67 0.14
CA GLU A 215 -4.74 3.49 -1.32
C GLU A 215 -4.34 4.80 -2.02
N GLU A 216 -4.71 5.96 -1.45
CA GLU A 216 -4.36 7.28 -1.95
C GLU A 216 -2.85 7.57 -1.85
N TYR A 217 -2.18 7.14 -0.78
CA TYR A 217 -0.72 7.27 -0.71
C TYR A 217 -0.02 6.36 -1.72
N LEU A 218 -0.54 5.14 -1.90
CA LEU A 218 -0.06 4.20 -2.91
C LEU A 218 -0.14 4.82 -4.31
N GLU A 219 -1.25 5.50 -4.63
CA GLU A 219 -1.45 6.21 -5.90
C GLU A 219 -0.44 7.34 -6.08
N ILE A 220 -0.27 8.21 -5.10
CA ILE A 220 0.71 9.31 -5.12
C ILE A 220 2.12 8.77 -5.35
N PHE A 221 2.49 7.69 -4.67
CA PHE A 221 3.81 7.06 -4.83
C PHE A 221 4.05 6.64 -6.28
N TYR A 222 3.13 5.88 -6.87
CA TYR A 222 3.32 5.37 -8.23
C TYR A 222 3.22 6.45 -9.30
N GLU A 223 2.39 7.46 -9.13
CA GLU A 223 2.34 8.60 -10.05
C GLU A 223 3.68 9.35 -10.11
N HIS A 224 4.33 9.56 -8.97
CA HIS A 224 5.67 10.17 -8.93
C HIS A 224 6.72 9.31 -9.63
N TYR A 225 6.67 7.98 -9.45
CA TYR A 225 7.60 7.08 -10.11
C TYR A 225 7.37 7.00 -11.62
N VAL A 226 6.13 6.91 -12.08
CA VAL A 226 5.78 6.92 -13.51
C VAL A 226 6.27 8.21 -14.18
N ALA A 227 5.97 9.38 -13.59
CA ALA A 227 6.44 10.67 -14.10
C ALA A 227 7.98 10.74 -14.13
N ALA A 228 8.64 10.23 -13.08
CA ALA A 228 10.10 10.18 -13.00
C ALA A 228 10.71 9.28 -14.08
N PHE A 229 10.09 8.13 -14.40
CA PHE A 229 10.57 7.23 -15.44
C PHE A 229 10.42 7.81 -16.84
N ASP A 230 9.34 8.52 -17.13
CA ASP A 230 9.16 9.24 -18.39
C ASP A 230 10.26 10.29 -18.59
N GLU A 231 10.67 11.00 -17.52
CA GLU A 231 11.80 11.93 -17.55
C GLU A 231 13.17 11.22 -17.65
N PHE A 232 13.34 10.05 -17.01
CA PHE A 232 14.61 9.30 -17.00
C PHE A 232 15.00 8.80 -18.40
N GLY A 233 14.03 8.42 -19.24
CA GLY A 233 14.20 8.07 -20.67
C GLY A 233 14.99 6.78 -20.91
N ASP A 234 15.65 6.66 -22.06
CA ASP A 234 16.13 5.46 -22.75
C ASP A 234 17.20 4.57 -22.05
N ARG A 235 17.34 4.56 -20.73
CA ARG A 235 18.48 3.88 -20.07
C ARG A 235 18.18 2.51 -19.47
N GLY A 236 17.13 1.90 -19.85
CA GLY A 236 16.75 0.57 -19.34
C GLY A 236 15.26 0.49 -19.13
N GLY A 237 14.83 -0.35 -18.19
CA GLY A 237 13.44 -0.55 -17.83
C GLY A 237 13.21 -0.31 -16.35
N SER A 238 11.99 -0.53 -15.95
CA SER A 238 11.62 -0.60 -14.54
C SER A 238 10.77 -1.83 -14.28
N ALA A 239 10.85 -2.37 -13.07
CA ALA A 239 9.98 -3.43 -12.58
C ALA A 239 9.44 -3.02 -11.20
N GLN A 240 8.15 -2.90 -11.11
CA GLN A 240 7.46 -2.58 -9.88
C GLN A 240 7.48 -3.78 -8.92
N TRP A 241 7.65 -3.55 -7.63
CA TRP A 241 7.49 -4.53 -6.58
C TRP A 241 6.13 -4.31 -5.90
N ASN A 242 5.09 -5.08 -6.22
CA ASN A 242 5.07 -6.20 -7.15
C ASN A 242 3.68 -6.35 -7.79
N ALA A 243 3.45 -7.37 -8.61
CA ALA A 243 2.19 -7.51 -9.32
C ALA A 243 1.00 -7.80 -8.39
N PHE A 244 1.19 -8.65 -7.39
CA PHE A 244 0.13 -9.10 -6.46
C PHE A 244 0.60 -8.96 -5.02
N ASP A 245 -0.30 -8.63 -4.11
CA ASP A 245 -0.05 -8.85 -2.70
C ASP A 245 0.23 -10.33 -2.46
N PHE A 246 1.18 -10.66 -1.59
CA PHE A 246 1.58 -12.03 -1.37
C PHE A 246 1.90 -12.32 0.10
N ALA A 247 1.76 -13.58 0.48
CA ALA A 247 2.06 -14.04 1.83
C ALA A 247 3.55 -13.82 2.18
N SER A 248 3.82 -13.19 3.31
CA SER A 248 5.15 -12.88 3.81
C SER A 248 5.16 -12.84 5.33
N ASP A 249 5.68 -13.88 5.96
CA ASP A 249 5.75 -14.04 7.42
C ASP A 249 6.68 -13.02 8.13
N ALA A 250 7.35 -12.18 7.37
CA ALA A 250 8.17 -11.08 7.89
C ALA A 250 7.43 -9.73 7.88
N ARG A 251 6.13 -9.73 7.59
CA ARG A 251 5.29 -8.53 7.51
C ARG A 251 4.15 -8.59 8.51
N ASP A 252 4.12 -7.58 9.38
CA ASP A 252 3.05 -7.36 10.35
C ASP A 252 2.40 -5.98 10.11
N ASP A 253 2.28 -5.58 8.85
CA ASP A 253 1.71 -4.28 8.45
C ASP A 253 0.19 -4.23 8.78
N THR A 254 -0.66 -3.66 7.94
CA THR A 254 -2.12 -3.57 8.17
C THR A 254 -2.86 -4.88 7.93
N ILE A 255 -2.29 -5.78 7.11
CA ILE A 255 -2.72 -7.16 6.97
C ILE A 255 -1.54 -8.05 7.38
N PRO A 256 -1.61 -8.73 8.54
CA PRO A 256 -0.52 -9.59 9.00
C PRO A 256 -0.14 -10.68 8.02
N ASP A 257 1.15 -11.01 7.99
CA ASP A 257 1.71 -12.05 7.11
C ASP A 257 1.50 -11.76 5.59
N VAL A 258 1.24 -10.49 5.19
CA VAL A 258 1.04 -10.09 3.79
C VAL A 258 1.92 -8.90 3.41
N ASN A 259 2.67 -9.03 2.32
CA ASN A 259 3.31 -7.90 1.66
C ASN A 259 2.28 -7.23 0.73
N GLN A 260 1.90 -5.97 1.03
CA GLN A 260 0.78 -5.26 0.42
C GLN A 260 1.22 -4.30 -0.71
N LYS A 261 2.35 -4.57 -1.38
CA LYS A 261 2.88 -3.72 -2.47
C LYS A 261 2.38 -4.12 -3.87
N GLY A 262 1.38 -5.01 -3.94
CA GLY A 262 0.77 -5.43 -5.21
C GLY A 262 0.04 -4.31 -5.93
N LEU A 263 0.02 -4.37 -7.27
CA LEU A 263 -0.96 -3.62 -8.08
C LEU A 263 -2.37 -4.22 -7.93
N LEU A 264 -2.41 -5.51 -7.60
CA LEU A 264 -3.62 -6.25 -7.28
C LEU A 264 -3.50 -6.80 -5.86
N THR A 265 -4.65 -6.95 -5.20
CA THR A 265 -4.72 -7.53 -3.85
C THR A 265 -4.30 -9.00 -3.85
N TYR A 266 -4.22 -9.59 -2.65
CA TYR A 266 -3.98 -11.02 -2.47
C TYR A 266 -5.01 -11.90 -3.20
N ASP A 267 -6.25 -11.42 -3.32
CA ASP A 267 -7.36 -12.09 -4.01
C ASP A 267 -7.48 -11.72 -5.50
N ARG A 268 -6.51 -10.96 -6.05
CA ARG A 268 -6.42 -10.52 -7.45
C ARG A 268 -7.40 -9.42 -7.84
N GLU A 269 -7.98 -8.72 -6.86
CA GLU A 269 -8.78 -7.54 -7.14
C GLU A 269 -7.85 -6.35 -7.48
N PRO A 270 -8.14 -5.58 -8.52
CA PRO A 270 -7.31 -4.43 -8.89
C PRO A 270 -7.37 -3.30 -7.86
N LYS A 271 -6.20 -2.79 -7.45
CA LYS A 271 -6.08 -1.51 -6.76
C LYS A 271 -6.12 -0.34 -7.76
N GLY A 272 -6.35 0.89 -7.32
CA GLY A 272 -6.35 2.07 -8.19
C GLY A 272 -5.12 2.17 -9.08
N VAL A 273 -3.95 1.87 -8.54
CA VAL A 273 -2.66 1.87 -9.25
C VAL A 273 -2.55 0.86 -10.40
N TYR A 274 -3.31 -0.22 -10.38
CA TYR A 274 -3.40 -1.14 -11.53
C TYR A 274 -3.89 -0.40 -12.78
N HIS A 275 -4.86 0.47 -12.61
CA HIS A 275 -5.41 1.27 -13.71
C HIS A 275 -4.48 2.41 -14.14
N LEU A 276 -3.66 2.95 -13.23
CA LEU A 276 -2.56 3.84 -13.58
C LEU A 276 -1.57 3.13 -14.52
N TYR A 277 -1.18 1.89 -14.21
CA TYR A 277 -0.28 1.11 -15.08
C TYR A 277 -0.90 0.83 -16.44
N ARG A 278 -2.19 0.53 -16.51
CA ARG A 278 -2.90 0.41 -17.78
C ARG A 278 -2.90 1.72 -18.58
N ALA A 279 -3.15 2.85 -17.93
CA ALA A 279 -3.09 4.15 -18.57
C ALA A 279 -1.67 4.50 -19.07
N TRP A 280 -0.63 4.10 -18.32
CA TRP A 280 0.76 4.35 -18.69
C TRP A 280 1.27 3.46 -19.82
N LEU A 281 0.95 2.16 -19.81
CA LEU A 281 1.64 1.16 -20.63
C LEU A 281 0.78 0.61 -21.78
N SER A 282 -0.55 0.73 -21.72
CA SER A 282 -1.43 0.18 -22.75
C SER A 282 -1.53 1.10 -23.96
N ASP A 283 -1.56 0.51 -25.16
CA ASP A 283 -1.90 1.20 -26.40
C ASP A 283 -3.43 1.37 -26.60
N GLU A 284 -4.23 0.65 -25.81
CA GLU A 284 -5.69 0.74 -25.84
C GLU A 284 -6.17 1.94 -24.99
N PRO A 285 -7.29 2.59 -25.36
CA PRO A 285 -7.86 3.66 -24.57
C PRO A 285 -8.19 3.21 -23.14
N VAL A 286 -7.85 4.03 -22.16
CA VAL A 286 -8.14 3.79 -20.74
C VAL A 286 -8.82 5.01 -20.16
N VAL A 287 -9.98 4.82 -19.52
CA VAL A 287 -10.62 5.79 -18.64
C VAL A 287 -11.07 5.03 -17.40
N ARG A 288 -10.54 5.39 -16.23
CA ARG A 288 -10.86 4.67 -14.99
C ARG A 288 -10.85 5.61 -13.80
N ILE A 289 -11.98 5.65 -13.09
CA ILE A 289 -12.08 6.32 -11.79
C ILE A 289 -11.25 5.53 -10.79
N ALA A 290 -10.29 6.18 -10.16
CA ALA A 290 -9.42 5.61 -9.15
C ALA A 290 -10.14 5.46 -7.79
N THR A 291 -9.50 4.80 -6.83
CA THR A 291 -10.01 4.62 -5.47
C THR A 291 -11.46 4.13 -5.40
N ARG A 292 -11.81 3.15 -6.24
CA ARG A 292 -13.16 2.58 -6.29
C ARG A 292 -13.51 1.83 -5.00
N ASN A 293 -12.50 1.41 -4.25
CA ASN A 293 -12.68 0.74 -2.96
C ASN A 293 -13.09 1.72 -1.86
N TRP A 294 -12.93 3.03 -2.09
CA TRP A 294 -13.49 4.08 -1.23
C TRP A 294 -14.91 4.46 -1.69
N ASP A 295 -15.77 3.48 -1.75
CA ASP A 295 -17.16 3.61 -2.19
C ASP A 295 -18.08 4.19 -1.10
N ARG A 296 -17.66 4.13 0.17
CA ARG A 296 -18.30 4.78 1.32
C ARG A 296 -17.33 5.77 1.94
N ARG A 297 -17.69 7.05 1.93
CA ARG A 297 -16.88 8.15 2.45
C ARG A 297 -17.61 8.87 3.56
N SER A 298 -16.89 9.43 4.53
CA SER A 298 -17.52 10.21 5.58
C SER A 298 -17.25 11.70 5.44
N THR A 299 -18.12 12.52 6.01
CA THR A 299 -17.86 13.95 6.17
C THR A 299 -16.73 14.24 7.16
N ALA A 300 -16.21 13.24 7.88
CA ALA A 300 -15.06 13.38 8.76
C ALA A 300 -13.74 13.53 7.99
N SER A 301 -13.61 12.88 6.83
CA SER A 301 -12.43 12.97 5.95
C SER A 301 -12.55 14.06 4.88
N ALA A 302 -13.67 14.79 4.83
CA ALA A 302 -13.91 15.84 3.85
C ALA A 302 -13.62 17.24 4.41
N SER A 303 -13.48 18.21 3.50
CA SER A 303 -13.60 19.64 3.87
C SER A 303 -14.98 19.94 4.44
N ASP A 304 -15.15 21.07 5.13
CA ASP A 304 -16.42 21.47 5.76
C ASP A 304 -17.62 21.52 4.79
N ASP A 305 -17.38 21.58 3.48
CA ASP A 305 -18.40 21.58 2.41
C ASP A 305 -18.65 20.21 1.80
N GLY A 306 -18.07 19.13 2.34
CA GLY A 306 -18.24 17.76 1.85
C GLY A 306 -17.48 17.47 0.55
N THR A 307 -16.45 18.23 0.23
CA THR A 307 -15.66 18.04 -0.99
C THR A 307 -14.65 16.90 -0.82
N HIS A 308 -14.65 15.96 -1.76
CA HIS A 308 -13.73 14.83 -1.81
C HIS A 308 -12.90 14.83 -3.11
N PRO A 309 -11.63 14.43 -3.06
CA PRO A 309 -10.82 14.26 -4.27
C PRO A 309 -11.32 13.06 -5.09
N ILE A 310 -11.43 13.26 -6.41
CA ILE A 310 -11.68 12.18 -7.38
C ILE A 310 -10.60 12.25 -8.44
N THR A 311 -9.88 11.14 -8.62
CA THR A 311 -8.87 10.95 -9.64
C THR A 311 -9.40 10.03 -10.74
N VAL A 312 -9.08 10.35 -11.99
CA VAL A 312 -9.37 9.50 -13.16
C VAL A 312 -8.06 9.19 -13.86
N TYR A 313 -7.70 7.92 -13.92
CA TYR A 313 -6.56 7.46 -14.72
C TYR A 313 -6.94 7.28 -16.17
N THR A 314 -6.12 7.87 -17.04
CA THR A 314 -6.39 7.85 -18.50
C THR A 314 -5.12 8.11 -19.31
N ASN A 315 -5.03 7.47 -20.48
CA ASN A 315 -4.07 7.79 -21.54
C ASN A 315 -4.65 8.74 -22.62
N LEU A 316 -5.88 9.22 -22.40
CA LEU A 316 -6.55 10.15 -23.28
C LEU A 316 -6.37 11.60 -22.82
N PRO A 317 -6.35 12.60 -23.73
CA PRO A 317 -5.87 13.95 -23.40
C PRO A 317 -6.81 14.80 -22.54
N VAL A 318 -8.10 14.51 -22.55
CA VAL A 318 -9.13 15.30 -21.83
C VAL A 318 -10.24 14.39 -21.35
N VAL A 319 -10.66 14.58 -20.11
CA VAL A 319 -11.78 13.87 -19.50
C VAL A 319 -12.80 14.87 -18.96
N GLU A 320 -14.08 14.57 -19.05
CA GLU A 320 -15.20 15.27 -18.42
C GLU A 320 -15.74 14.41 -17.28
N LEU A 321 -15.90 15.01 -16.10
CA LEU A 321 -16.48 14.35 -14.93
C LEU A 321 -17.92 14.79 -14.70
N PHE A 322 -18.78 13.86 -14.34
CA PHE A 322 -20.18 14.09 -13.98
C PHE A 322 -20.47 13.52 -12.60
N VAL A 323 -21.32 14.21 -11.85
CA VAL A 323 -21.91 13.72 -10.62
C VAL A 323 -23.44 13.81 -10.75
N ASP A 324 -24.15 12.71 -10.54
CA ASP A 324 -25.60 12.61 -10.71
C ASP A 324 -26.12 13.15 -12.06
N GLY A 325 -25.30 12.99 -13.09
CA GLY A 325 -25.57 13.46 -14.44
C GLY A 325 -25.29 14.94 -14.69
N GLU A 326 -24.86 15.72 -13.70
CA GLU A 326 -24.42 17.10 -13.85
C GLU A 326 -22.91 17.17 -14.13
N SER A 327 -22.49 17.90 -15.16
CA SER A 327 -21.07 18.05 -15.52
C SER A 327 -20.35 18.98 -14.54
N LEU A 328 -19.23 18.50 -14.01
CA LEU A 328 -18.28 19.29 -13.23
C LEU A 328 -17.18 19.94 -14.11
N GLY A 329 -17.27 19.77 -15.43
CA GLY A 329 -16.31 20.30 -16.40
C GLY A 329 -15.26 19.31 -16.81
N THR A 330 -14.29 19.81 -17.55
CA THR A 330 -13.23 18.99 -18.19
C THR A 330 -11.88 19.29 -17.59
N GLU A 331 -11.08 18.24 -17.38
CA GLU A 331 -9.69 18.36 -17.00
C GLU A 331 -8.79 17.70 -18.04
N ARG A 332 -7.56 18.22 -18.17
CA ARG A 332 -6.52 17.63 -19.00
C ARG A 332 -5.76 16.60 -18.19
N THR A 333 -5.45 15.50 -18.86
CA THR A 333 -4.52 14.52 -18.30
C THR A 333 -3.17 15.18 -18.06
N GLY A 334 -2.73 15.15 -16.81
CA GLY A 334 -1.44 15.67 -16.36
C GLY A 334 -0.33 14.62 -16.41
N ASP A 335 0.82 14.98 -15.86
CA ASP A 335 1.89 14.02 -15.59
C ASP A 335 1.36 12.93 -14.63
N GLY A 336 1.78 11.67 -14.84
CA GLY A 336 1.24 10.54 -14.08
C GLY A 336 -0.12 10.04 -14.58
N TYR A 337 -0.54 10.40 -15.81
CA TYR A 337 -1.74 9.87 -16.48
C TYR A 337 -3.04 10.08 -15.68
N ALA A 338 -3.14 11.15 -14.90
CA ALA A 338 -4.24 11.46 -14.03
C ALA A 338 -4.92 12.79 -14.36
N ALA A 339 -6.25 12.81 -14.28
CA ALA A 339 -7.07 14.03 -14.23
C ALA A 339 -7.80 14.07 -12.89
N ARG A 340 -7.92 15.25 -12.24
CA ARG A 340 -8.39 15.37 -10.86
C ARG A 340 -9.44 16.45 -10.68
N TRP A 341 -10.39 16.17 -9.80
CA TRP A 341 -11.44 17.10 -9.37
C TRP A 341 -11.59 17.08 -7.86
N ASP A 342 -11.94 18.23 -7.30
CA ASP A 342 -12.47 18.34 -5.96
C ASP A 342 -14.00 18.30 -6.09
N VAL A 343 -14.62 17.21 -5.67
CA VAL A 343 -16.02 16.88 -5.94
C VAL A 343 -16.88 17.11 -4.71
N PRO A 344 -17.83 18.06 -4.73
CA PRO A 344 -18.79 18.20 -3.65
C PRO A 344 -19.82 17.08 -3.74
N LEU A 345 -19.76 16.12 -2.81
CA LEU A 345 -20.70 15.02 -2.70
C LEU A 345 -21.90 15.42 -1.85
N ALA A 346 -23.09 14.95 -2.22
CA ALA A 346 -24.27 15.06 -1.37
C ALA A 346 -24.31 13.87 -0.39
N VAL A 347 -24.81 14.10 0.83
CA VAL A 347 -25.04 13.00 1.77
C VAL A 347 -26.01 11.98 1.17
N GLY A 348 -25.63 10.71 1.18
CA GLY A 348 -26.29 9.60 0.49
C GLY A 348 -25.54 9.17 -0.78
N ALA A 349 -26.23 8.46 -1.66
CA ALA A 349 -25.63 7.93 -2.89
C ALA A 349 -25.37 9.01 -3.93
N ASN A 350 -24.21 8.95 -4.58
CA ASN A 350 -23.79 9.83 -5.69
C ASN A 350 -23.28 8.94 -6.84
N GLU A 351 -23.79 9.12 -8.05
CA GLU A 351 -23.24 8.47 -9.23
C GLU A 351 -22.11 9.33 -9.82
N ILE A 352 -20.90 8.80 -9.88
CA ILE A 352 -19.76 9.46 -10.51
C ILE A 352 -19.48 8.80 -11.85
N ARG A 353 -19.37 9.62 -12.91
CA ARG A 353 -19.11 9.16 -14.26
C ARG A 353 -18.02 10.00 -14.91
N ALA A 354 -16.99 9.34 -15.43
CA ALA A 354 -15.90 9.95 -16.19
C ALA A 354 -16.03 9.56 -17.67
N ARG A 355 -15.86 10.52 -18.57
CA ARG A 355 -15.92 10.31 -20.01
C ARG A 355 -14.77 11.03 -20.71
N ALA A 356 -14.03 10.32 -21.55
CA ALA A 356 -13.06 10.96 -22.43
C ALA A 356 -13.74 11.76 -23.54
N LEU A 357 -13.10 12.85 -23.93
CA LEU A 357 -13.54 13.70 -25.03
C LEU A 357 -12.61 13.57 -26.21
N ASP A 358 -13.19 13.60 -27.43
CA ASP A 358 -12.42 13.69 -28.66
C ASP A 358 -11.57 14.97 -28.71
N ALA A 359 -10.37 14.86 -29.29
CA ALA A 359 -9.43 15.98 -29.40
C ALA A 359 -9.98 17.19 -30.17
N ASP A 360 -11.03 17.01 -30.97
CA ASP A 360 -11.68 18.08 -31.76
C ASP A 360 -12.66 18.95 -30.96
N ASP A 361 -13.09 18.51 -29.77
CA ASP A 361 -14.03 19.27 -28.94
C ASP A 361 -13.38 20.36 -28.06
N GLY A 362 -12.13 20.70 -28.33
CA GLY A 362 -11.49 21.86 -27.67
C GLY A 362 -9.99 21.78 -27.46
N ALA A 363 -9.32 20.72 -27.88
CA ALA A 363 -7.86 20.58 -27.72
C ALA A 363 -7.15 20.45 -29.09
N PRO A 364 -6.13 21.25 -29.40
CA PRO A 364 -5.40 21.12 -30.64
C PRO A 364 -4.41 19.93 -30.58
N GLY A 365 -4.64 18.90 -31.37
CA GLY A 365 -3.53 18.16 -31.93
C GLY A 365 -3.35 16.66 -31.72
N ILE A 366 -4.38 15.86 -31.40
CA ILE A 366 -4.29 14.40 -31.51
C ILE A 366 -5.46 13.90 -32.34
N ALA A 367 -5.18 13.07 -33.37
CA ALA A 367 -6.21 12.51 -34.23
C ALA A 367 -6.94 11.39 -33.47
N ALA A 368 -8.26 11.56 -33.35
CA ALA A 368 -9.13 10.50 -32.89
C ALA A 368 -9.01 9.28 -33.80
N GLY A 369 -8.61 8.14 -33.26
CA GLY A 369 -8.99 6.86 -33.83
C GLY A 369 -10.47 6.64 -33.55
N ASP A 370 -11.21 6.01 -34.45
CA ASP A 370 -12.60 5.59 -34.22
C ASP A 370 -12.62 4.71 -32.93
N VAL A 371 -13.00 5.30 -31.81
CA VAL A 371 -13.16 4.60 -30.52
C VAL A 371 -14.64 4.25 -30.39
N ASP A 372 -14.95 3.00 -30.63
CA ASP A 372 -16.32 2.49 -30.50
C ASP A 372 -16.60 2.13 -29.02
N GLY A 373 -17.29 3.04 -28.30
CA GLY A 373 -18.26 2.69 -27.25
C GLY A 373 -17.70 2.54 -25.84
N GLU A 374 -17.47 1.47 -25.19
CA GLU A 374 -17.33 1.30 -23.73
C GLU A 374 -15.98 1.71 -23.12
N ALA A 375 -14.92 1.89 -23.91
CA ALA A 375 -13.58 2.23 -23.41
C ALA A 375 -13.41 3.72 -23.04
N ASP A 376 -14.33 4.58 -23.47
CA ASP A 376 -14.25 6.03 -23.30
C ASP A 376 -14.98 6.55 -22.07
N GLU A 377 -15.62 5.67 -21.33
CA GLU A 377 -16.45 6.04 -20.17
C GLU A 377 -16.25 5.04 -19.03
N ASP A 378 -16.17 5.55 -17.81
CA ASP A 378 -16.21 4.75 -16.58
C ASP A 378 -17.23 5.34 -15.59
N ARG A 379 -17.79 4.47 -14.74
CA ARG A 379 -18.81 4.84 -13.75
C ARG A 379 -18.61 4.10 -12.44
N THR A 380 -18.85 4.80 -11.33
CA THR A 380 -18.89 4.23 -9.99
C THR A 380 -19.93 4.95 -9.15
N ASP A 381 -20.42 4.29 -8.12
CA ASP A 381 -21.30 4.88 -7.10
C ASP A 381 -20.46 5.14 -5.84
N VAL A 382 -20.68 6.28 -5.20
CA VAL A 382 -20.05 6.66 -3.93
C VAL A 382 -21.13 7.11 -2.96
N GLU A 383 -21.16 6.52 -1.77
CA GLU A 383 -22.03 6.93 -0.67
C GLU A 383 -21.28 7.89 0.27
N LEU A 384 -21.79 9.11 0.44
CA LEU A 384 -21.31 10.02 1.46
C LEU A 384 -22.13 9.86 2.74
N VAL A 385 -21.49 9.43 3.81
CA VAL A 385 -22.08 9.26 5.14
C VAL A 385 -21.82 10.50 5.99
N SER A 386 -22.87 11.05 6.58
CA SER A 386 -22.73 12.15 7.52
C SER A 386 -22.19 11.66 8.85
N ALA A 387 -21.01 12.13 9.25
CA ALA A 387 -20.44 11.93 10.59
C ALA A 387 -20.81 13.07 11.56
N ALA A 388 -21.73 13.96 11.19
CA ALA A 388 -22.15 15.07 12.03
C ALA A 388 -23.14 14.60 13.10
N VAL A 389 -22.84 14.96 14.35
CA VAL A 389 -23.67 14.69 15.54
C VAL A 389 -24.09 16.03 16.16
N GLU A 390 -25.38 16.20 16.44
CA GLU A 390 -25.92 17.44 17.04
C GLU A 390 -26.98 17.13 18.11
N PRO A 391 -26.98 17.81 19.24
CA PRO A 391 -28.00 17.63 20.29
C PRO A 391 -29.44 17.92 19.81
N SER A 392 -29.57 18.66 18.71
CA SER A 392 -30.85 19.07 18.12
C SER A 392 -31.60 17.95 17.36
N GLY A 393 -31.02 16.76 17.27
CA GLY A 393 -31.68 15.59 16.68
C GLY A 393 -30.99 15.05 15.42
N ARG A 394 -29.73 15.40 15.18
CA ARG A 394 -28.92 14.81 14.11
C ARG A 394 -27.95 13.80 14.69
N PHE A 395 -28.16 12.55 14.37
CA PHE A 395 -27.25 11.42 14.63
C PHE A 395 -27.13 10.59 13.35
N PRO A 396 -25.94 10.03 13.03
CA PRO A 396 -25.75 9.21 11.83
C PRO A 396 -26.70 8.00 11.82
N GLU A 397 -27.37 7.75 10.68
CA GLU A 397 -28.30 6.61 10.54
C GLU A 397 -27.62 5.25 10.75
N ILE A 398 -26.32 5.16 10.43
CA ILE A 398 -25.53 3.94 10.58
C ILE A 398 -24.78 3.88 11.93
N GLY A 399 -25.06 4.81 12.87
CA GLY A 399 -24.24 4.97 14.06
C GLY A 399 -22.96 5.79 13.83
N LEU A 400 -22.15 5.92 14.87
CA LEU A 400 -20.84 6.56 14.84
C LEU A 400 -19.78 5.55 15.29
N SER A 401 -18.93 5.09 14.37
CA SER A 401 -17.78 4.23 14.63
C SER A 401 -16.51 5.02 14.38
N VAL A 402 -15.67 5.19 15.39
CA VAL A 402 -14.48 6.05 15.34
C VAL A 402 -13.21 5.23 15.51
N ASP A 403 -12.28 5.36 14.57
CA ASP A 403 -10.89 4.93 14.68
C ASP A 403 -10.11 6.02 15.43
N VAL A 404 -9.92 5.80 16.74
CA VAL A 404 -9.44 6.83 17.66
C VAL A 404 -7.94 7.01 17.56
N GLY A 405 -7.51 8.25 17.34
CA GLY A 405 -6.10 8.60 17.12
C GLY A 405 -5.65 8.40 15.67
N SER A 406 -6.53 8.02 14.75
CA SER A 406 -6.24 7.83 13.33
C SER A 406 -6.68 9.05 12.49
N HIS A 407 -6.07 9.23 11.32
CA HIS A 407 -6.47 10.20 10.30
C HIS A 407 -7.11 9.54 9.07
N ARG A 408 -7.34 8.22 9.15
CA ARG A 408 -7.84 7.38 8.05
C ARG A 408 -9.26 6.91 8.27
N GLU A 409 -9.99 6.70 7.20
CA GLU A 409 -11.19 5.89 7.19
C GLU A 409 -10.82 4.42 7.00
N ILE A 410 -11.53 3.52 7.67
CA ILE A 410 -11.48 2.09 7.40
C ILE A 410 -12.82 1.69 6.79
N VAL A 411 -12.80 1.24 5.54
CA VAL A 411 -13.98 0.85 4.79
C VAL A 411 -13.94 -0.65 4.56
N THR A 412 -14.98 -1.34 5.01
CA THR A 412 -15.20 -2.76 4.75
C THR A 412 -16.59 -2.96 4.17
N ASP A 413 -16.92 -4.15 3.70
CA ASP A 413 -18.26 -4.48 3.21
C ASP A 413 -19.38 -4.18 4.24
N GLU A 414 -19.05 -4.30 5.53
CA GLU A 414 -20.03 -4.22 6.63
C GLU A 414 -19.93 -2.90 7.40
N GLU A 415 -18.74 -2.30 7.51
CA GLU A 415 -18.44 -1.21 8.45
C GLU A 415 -17.72 -0.04 7.79
N LEU A 416 -17.99 1.16 8.32
CA LEU A 416 -17.22 2.37 8.08
C LEU A 416 -16.76 2.93 9.42
N TRP A 417 -15.43 2.93 9.65
CA TRP A 417 -14.82 3.62 10.77
C TRP A 417 -14.29 4.96 10.30
N VAL A 418 -14.71 6.02 10.99
CA VAL A 418 -14.30 7.38 10.63
C VAL A 418 -13.07 7.79 11.43
N PRO A 419 -12.18 8.63 10.85
CA PRO A 419 -11.00 9.11 11.56
C PRO A 419 -11.39 9.99 12.74
N ASP A 420 -10.53 10.00 13.75
CA ASP A 420 -10.69 10.91 14.88
C ASP A 420 -10.53 12.36 14.43
N ARG A 421 -11.38 13.23 14.90
CA ARG A 421 -11.28 14.66 14.58
C ARG A 421 -10.36 15.36 15.55
N ALA A 422 -9.47 16.21 15.02
CA ALA A 422 -8.60 17.02 15.85
C ALA A 422 -9.43 17.80 16.90
N ALA A 423 -9.04 17.62 18.09
CA ALA A 423 -9.34 18.12 19.45
C ALA A 423 -10.29 19.33 19.65
N ASP A 424 -11.25 19.58 18.80
CA ASP A 424 -12.31 20.58 19.07
C ASP A 424 -13.70 19.91 19.07
N ALA A 425 -13.93 19.12 20.12
CA ALA A 425 -15.23 18.48 20.34
C ALA A 425 -16.38 19.48 20.39
N GLU A 426 -16.13 20.73 20.78
CA GLU A 426 -17.14 21.79 20.79
C GLU A 426 -17.57 22.23 19.38
N ALA A 427 -16.65 22.18 18.39
CA ALA A 427 -16.93 22.56 17.02
C ALA A 427 -17.51 21.41 16.19
N ASN A 428 -17.12 20.17 16.47
CA ASN A 428 -17.47 19.00 15.65
C ASN A 428 -18.65 18.17 16.18
N GLY A 429 -19.11 18.42 17.39
CA GLY A 429 -20.15 17.62 18.06
C GLY A 429 -19.66 16.31 18.67
N TRP A 430 -18.39 15.92 18.44
CA TRP A 430 -17.73 14.79 19.06
C TRP A 430 -16.21 14.88 18.94
N GLY A 431 -15.51 14.18 19.83
CA GLY A 431 -14.06 14.10 19.81
C GLY A 431 -13.45 13.85 21.19
N PRO A 432 -12.12 13.62 21.23
CA PRO A 432 -11.38 13.35 22.46
C PRO A 432 -11.15 14.60 23.29
N VAL A 433 -10.96 14.37 24.60
CA VAL A 433 -10.47 15.35 25.57
C VAL A 433 -9.15 14.82 26.13
N GLY A 434 -8.05 15.49 25.84
CA GLY A 434 -6.71 15.01 26.21
C GLY A 434 -6.26 13.84 25.34
N GLY A 435 -5.12 13.25 25.73
CA GLY A 435 -4.50 12.14 25.00
C GLY A 435 -3.41 12.58 24.04
N GLU A 436 -2.47 11.69 23.85
CA GLU A 436 -1.38 11.79 22.86
C GLU A 436 -1.49 10.61 21.90
N HIS A 437 -1.32 10.84 20.60
CA HIS A 437 -1.32 9.77 19.60
C HIS A 437 -0.15 8.81 19.84
N VAL A 438 -0.45 7.52 19.83
CA VAL A 438 0.51 6.43 19.84
C VAL A 438 0.16 5.43 18.73
N GLU A 439 1.17 4.81 18.14
CA GLU A 439 1.00 3.87 17.05
C GLU A 439 1.97 2.69 17.12
N THR A 440 1.62 1.60 16.51
CA THR A 440 2.47 0.43 16.29
C THR A 440 2.25 -0.13 14.90
N GLN A 441 3.26 -0.80 14.35
CA GLN A 441 3.12 -1.64 13.16
C GLN A 441 3.13 -3.13 13.51
N ALA A 442 3.11 -3.45 14.80
CA ALA A 442 3.06 -4.83 15.24
C ALA A 442 1.66 -5.42 15.02
N ARG A 443 1.64 -6.72 14.75
CA ARG A 443 0.42 -7.51 14.63
C ARG A 443 -0.45 -7.38 15.88
N ILE A 444 -1.75 -7.24 15.65
CA ILE A 444 -2.80 -7.31 16.66
C ILE A 444 -3.41 -8.72 16.64
N PHE A 445 -3.63 -9.31 17.80
CA PHE A 445 -4.13 -10.67 17.89
C PHE A 445 -5.65 -10.73 17.98
N GLU A 446 -6.24 -11.83 17.53
CA GLU A 446 -7.68 -12.12 17.60
C GLU A 446 -8.58 -11.06 16.94
N THR A 447 -8.09 -10.41 15.88
CA THR A 447 -8.84 -9.51 15.00
C THR A 447 -8.43 -9.73 13.55
N ASP A 448 -9.34 -9.43 12.61
CA ASP A 448 -9.06 -9.33 11.18
C ASP A 448 -8.93 -7.85 10.74
N LEU A 449 -8.99 -6.92 11.72
CA LEU A 449 -8.97 -5.48 11.50
C LEU A 449 -7.84 -4.83 12.32
N ASP A 450 -6.60 -5.30 12.10
CA ASP A 450 -5.40 -4.79 12.78
C ASP A 450 -5.30 -3.25 12.71
N PRO A 451 -5.57 -2.57 11.58
CA PRO A 451 -5.45 -1.12 11.48
C PRO A 451 -6.26 -0.34 12.51
N LEU A 452 -7.44 -0.83 12.91
CA LEU A 452 -8.30 -0.20 13.91
C LEU A 452 -7.64 -0.12 15.30
N TYR A 453 -6.74 -1.05 15.58
CA TYR A 453 -6.11 -1.18 16.88
C TYR A 453 -4.62 -0.81 16.87
N GLN A 454 -4.04 -0.52 15.72
CA GLN A 454 -2.65 -0.09 15.60
C GLN A 454 -2.44 1.39 15.97
N HIS A 455 -3.51 2.15 16.15
CA HIS A 455 -3.53 3.53 16.61
C HIS A 455 -4.30 3.65 17.94
N ALA A 456 -3.95 4.63 18.75
CA ALA A 456 -4.67 4.94 19.97
C ALA A 456 -4.37 6.36 20.48
N LEU A 457 -5.22 6.85 21.38
CA LEU A 457 -4.92 7.99 22.23
C LEU A 457 -4.52 7.51 23.63
N GLU A 458 -3.25 7.72 23.99
CA GLU A 458 -2.72 7.42 25.31
C GLU A 458 -2.83 8.64 26.24
N GLY A 459 -3.27 8.41 27.48
CA GLY A 459 -3.51 9.49 28.46
C GLY A 459 -4.77 10.29 28.17
N ILE A 460 -5.73 9.70 27.45
CA ILE A 460 -7.03 10.31 27.21
C ILE A 460 -7.79 10.50 28.53
N GLU A 461 -8.41 11.68 28.73
CA GLU A 461 -9.22 11.99 29.90
C GLU A 461 -10.69 11.65 29.67
N ALA A 462 -11.23 11.98 28.49
CA ALA A 462 -12.60 11.69 28.11
C ALA A 462 -12.79 11.64 26.59
N TYR A 463 -13.89 11.03 26.16
CA TYR A 463 -14.42 11.16 24.80
C TYR A 463 -15.85 11.69 24.88
N ARG A 464 -16.12 12.80 24.18
CA ARG A 464 -17.41 13.49 24.23
C ARG A 464 -18.15 13.35 22.91
N ILE A 465 -19.47 13.11 22.97
CA ILE A 465 -20.33 13.04 21.80
C ILE A 465 -21.65 13.76 22.12
N ASP A 466 -21.99 14.80 21.36
CA ASP A 466 -23.18 15.64 21.56
C ASP A 466 -24.43 15.03 20.91
N VAL A 467 -24.84 13.88 21.40
CA VAL A 467 -26.00 13.12 20.87
C VAL A 467 -27.35 13.73 21.27
N PRO A 468 -28.43 13.50 20.49
CA PRO A 468 -29.81 13.75 20.92
C PRO A 468 -30.15 12.98 22.21
N PRO A 469 -31.17 13.45 23.01
CA PRO A 469 -31.65 12.66 24.14
C PRO A 469 -32.19 11.31 23.69
N GLY A 470 -31.70 10.23 24.34
CA GLY A 470 -32.06 8.86 23.95
C GLY A 470 -31.28 7.82 24.72
N SER A 471 -31.45 6.57 24.35
CA SER A 471 -30.65 5.43 24.81
C SER A 471 -29.69 5.01 23.71
N TYR A 472 -28.43 4.78 24.06
CA TYR A 472 -27.36 4.46 23.11
C TYR A 472 -26.63 3.19 23.52
N ASP A 473 -26.45 2.29 22.58
CA ASP A 473 -25.48 1.19 22.70
C ASP A 473 -24.07 1.76 22.49
N LEU A 474 -23.23 1.63 23.49
CA LEU A 474 -21.85 2.09 23.53
C LEU A 474 -20.90 0.90 23.57
N GLU A 475 -19.93 0.90 22.67
CA GLU A 475 -18.80 -0.03 22.67
C GLU A 475 -17.50 0.77 22.73
N ILE A 476 -16.61 0.41 23.64
CA ILE A 476 -15.30 1.00 23.86
C ILE A 476 -14.28 -0.11 23.69
N ALA A 477 -13.38 0.01 22.72
CA ALA A 477 -12.37 -0.99 22.47
C ALA A 477 -10.98 -0.45 22.80
N VAL A 478 -10.22 -1.24 23.56
CA VAL A 478 -8.87 -0.92 24.01
C VAL A 478 -7.94 -2.09 23.72
N CYS A 479 -6.85 -1.80 23.03
CA CYS A 479 -5.76 -2.73 22.77
C CYS A 479 -4.46 -2.11 23.29
N ASP A 480 -3.83 -2.72 24.27
CA ASP A 480 -2.57 -2.20 24.81
C ASP A 480 -1.42 -2.51 23.84
N LEU A 481 -0.79 -1.46 23.33
CA LEU A 481 0.25 -1.55 22.29
C LEU A 481 1.65 -1.80 22.83
N ASP A 482 1.88 -1.41 24.11
CA ASP A 482 3.21 -1.34 24.70
C ASP A 482 3.45 -2.38 25.81
N ASN A 483 2.41 -2.77 26.55
CA ASN A 483 2.55 -3.61 27.72
C ASN A 483 2.27 -5.09 27.39
N GLU A 484 3.14 -5.95 27.89
CA GLU A 484 3.05 -7.40 27.70
C GLU A 484 2.45 -8.13 28.93
N ALA A 485 2.33 -7.44 30.08
CA ALA A 485 1.93 -8.05 31.32
C ALA A 485 0.76 -7.32 31.99
N ALA A 486 -0.17 -8.10 32.54
CA ALA A 486 -1.26 -7.58 33.34
C ALA A 486 -0.76 -6.80 34.57
N GLY A 487 -1.45 -5.71 34.90
CA GLY A 487 -1.15 -4.81 36.02
C GLY A 487 -0.25 -3.62 35.64
N GLU A 488 0.23 -3.53 34.42
CA GLU A 488 1.05 -2.42 33.95
C GLU A 488 0.21 -1.21 33.52
N ARG A 489 -1.02 -1.48 33.03
CA ARG A 489 -2.01 -0.46 32.65
C ARG A 489 -3.37 -0.82 33.28
N VAL A 490 -3.83 -0.01 34.23
CA VAL A 490 -5.13 -0.20 34.91
C VAL A 490 -5.82 1.15 35.05
N PHE A 491 -7.10 1.23 34.65
CA PHE A 491 -7.88 2.46 34.72
C PHE A 491 -9.38 2.18 34.82
N ASP A 492 -10.12 3.14 35.36
CA ASP A 492 -11.58 3.10 35.40
C ASP A 492 -12.16 3.67 34.11
N VAL A 493 -13.26 3.10 33.64
CA VAL A 493 -14.07 3.61 32.54
C VAL A 493 -15.46 3.92 33.05
N SER A 494 -15.93 5.13 32.82
CA SER A 494 -17.28 5.56 33.15
C SER A 494 -17.97 6.27 31.99
N ALA A 495 -19.31 6.32 32.00
CA ALA A 495 -20.07 7.13 31.06
C ALA A 495 -21.18 7.87 31.83
N ASN A 496 -21.27 9.20 31.62
CA ASN A 496 -22.21 10.10 32.31
C ASN A 496 -22.28 9.85 33.83
N GLY A 497 -21.10 9.69 34.48
CA GLY A 497 -20.97 9.46 35.91
C GLY A 497 -21.34 8.04 36.40
N ARG A 498 -21.64 7.11 35.50
CA ARG A 498 -21.86 5.70 35.79
C ARG A 498 -20.60 4.89 35.48
N THR A 499 -20.03 4.20 36.43
CA THR A 499 -18.91 3.27 36.17
C THR A 499 -19.37 2.13 35.29
N LEU A 500 -18.67 1.92 34.19
CA LEU A 500 -18.86 0.82 33.23
C LEU A 500 -17.89 -0.33 33.53
N ALA A 501 -16.62 0.01 33.77
CA ALA A 501 -15.60 -0.94 34.19
C ALA A 501 -14.73 -0.26 35.27
N ALA A 502 -14.48 -0.96 36.37
CA ALA A 502 -13.56 -0.55 37.41
C ALA A 502 -12.32 -1.46 37.38
N ASP A 503 -11.16 -0.89 37.68
CA ASP A 503 -9.88 -1.62 37.62
C ASP A 503 -9.66 -2.34 36.27
N PHE A 504 -10.09 -1.72 35.16
CA PHE A 504 -9.99 -2.32 33.84
C PHE A 504 -8.52 -2.42 33.41
N ASP A 505 -8.10 -3.64 33.11
CA ASP A 505 -6.75 -3.99 32.63
C ASP A 505 -6.89 -4.73 31.30
N PRO A 506 -6.60 -4.07 30.15
CA PRO A 506 -6.80 -4.68 28.82
C PRO A 506 -6.01 -5.98 28.65
N VAL A 507 -4.77 -6.06 29.18
CA VAL A 507 -3.94 -7.26 29.08
C VAL A 507 -4.45 -8.39 29.96
N ALA A 508 -4.99 -8.07 31.14
CA ALA A 508 -5.61 -9.08 32.00
C ALA A 508 -6.90 -9.64 31.41
N GLU A 509 -7.69 -8.82 30.70
CA GLU A 509 -8.96 -9.21 30.10
C GLU A 509 -8.77 -10.01 28.81
N ALA A 510 -7.87 -9.58 27.90
CA ALA A 510 -7.77 -10.14 26.57
C ALA A 510 -6.37 -10.70 26.21
N GLY A 511 -5.32 -10.23 26.85
CA GLY A 511 -3.94 -10.60 26.55
C GLY A 511 -3.16 -9.49 25.85
N GLU A 512 -1.88 -9.76 25.61
CA GLU A 512 -0.97 -8.86 24.91
C GLU A 512 -1.50 -8.53 23.51
N ARG A 513 -1.50 -7.25 23.16
CA ARG A 513 -1.94 -6.75 21.83
C ARG A 513 -3.21 -7.42 21.29
N THR A 514 -4.16 -7.65 22.20
CA THR A 514 -5.47 -8.22 21.89
C THR A 514 -6.55 -7.25 22.35
N PRO A 515 -7.53 -6.90 21.49
CA PRO A 515 -8.57 -5.95 21.84
C PRO A 515 -9.44 -6.45 23.00
N ALA A 516 -9.59 -5.61 24.04
CA ALA A 516 -10.54 -5.79 25.12
C ALA A 516 -11.69 -4.78 24.96
N THR A 517 -12.93 -5.21 25.14
CA THR A 517 -14.10 -4.39 24.86
C THR A 517 -14.95 -4.18 26.12
N VAL A 518 -15.38 -2.93 26.35
CA VAL A 518 -16.38 -2.56 27.34
C VAL A 518 -17.66 -2.13 26.64
N THR A 519 -18.78 -2.79 26.91
CA THR A 519 -20.08 -2.47 26.29
C THR A 519 -21.11 -2.03 27.32
N ALA A 520 -21.95 -1.07 26.99
CA ALA A 520 -23.00 -0.60 27.88
C ALA A 520 -24.15 0.06 27.09
N VAL A 521 -25.35 0.06 27.67
CA VAL A 521 -26.42 0.98 27.26
C VAL A 521 -26.36 2.21 28.15
N VAL A 522 -26.32 3.40 27.53
CA VAL A 522 -26.23 4.69 28.22
C VAL A 522 -27.42 5.55 27.85
N ASP A 523 -28.17 6.03 28.85
CA ASP A 523 -29.25 6.98 28.65
C ASP A 523 -28.69 8.40 28.72
N VAL A 524 -29.03 9.25 27.75
CA VAL A 524 -28.64 10.66 27.67
C VAL A 524 -29.88 11.52 27.82
N GLU A 525 -29.89 12.39 28.83
CA GLU A 525 -30.98 13.31 29.11
C GLU A 525 -30.90 14.56 28.21
N ALA A 526 -32.00 15.35 28.20
CA ALA A 526 -32.00 16.59 27.44
C ALA A 526 -30.95 17.57 27.99
N ASP A 527 -30.23 18.24 27.09
CA ASP A 527 -29.13 19.16 27.38
C ASP A 527 -27.84 18.49 27.97
N GLU A 528 -27.71 17.16 27.87
CA GLU A 528 -26.51 16.43 28.21
C GLU A 528 -25.84 15.90 26.95
N SER A 529 -24.52 15.67 27.03
CA SER A 529 -23.74 14.93 26.02
C SER A 529 -23.49 13.51 26.52
N LEU A 530 -23.24 12.57 25.64
CA LEU A 530 -22.61 11.29 26.01
C LEU A 530 -21.13 11.59 26.25
N VAL A 531 -20.67 11.36 27.49
CA VAL A 531 -19.28 11.56 27.88
C VAL A 531 -18.74 10.27 28.47
N VAL A 532 -17.74 9.70 27.80
CA VAL A 532 -16.97 8.55 28.29
C VAL A 532 -15.72 9.10 28.99
N GLU A 533 -15.52 8.77 30.26
CA GLU A 533 -14.42 9.30 31.09
C GLU A 533 -13.48 8.14 31.49
N PHE A 534 -12.18 8.45 31.51
CA PHE A 534 -11.12 7.50 31.81
C PHE A 534 -10.29 8.03 33.00
N GLU A 535 -10.13 7.24 34.04
CA GLU A 535 -9.34 7.60 35.24
C GLU A 535 -8.27 6.54 35.50
N ALA A 536 -6.98 6.92 35.34
CA ALA A 536 -5.86 6.01 35.52
C ALA A 536 -5.60 5.66 36.99
N GLU A 537 -5.45 4.37 37.29
CA GLU A 537 -4.94 3.87 38.57
C GLU A 537 -3.46 3.47 38.49
N THR A 538 -3.06 2.81 37.38
CA THR A 538 -1.68 2.44 37.06
C THR A 538 -1.40 2.70 35.61
N GLY A 539 -0.25 3.26 35.29
CA GLY A 539 0.10 3.62 33.92
C GLY A 539 -0.71 4.82 33.39
N LYS A 540 -1.06 4.81 32.12
CA LYS A 540 -1.89 5.82 31.46
C LYS A 540 -3.17 5.17 30.93
N THR A 541 -4.22 5.95 30.74
CA THR A 541 -5.44 5.54 30.03
C THR A 541 -5.16 5.30 28.55
N LEU A 542 -6.01 4.56 27.85
CA LEU A 542 -5.86 4.25 26.44
C LEU A 542 -7.24 4.05 25.78
N LEU A 543 -7.37 4.49 24.52
CA LEU A 543 -8.55 4.25 23.70
C LEU A 543 -8.14 4.08 22.25
N ASN A 544 -8.55 2.96 21.62
CA ASN A 544 -8.29 2.66 20.21
C ASN A 544 -9.53 2.88 19.33
N ALA A 545 -10.69 2.45 19.78
CA ALA A 545 -11.91 2.57 18.99
C ALA A 545 -13.14 2.79 19.87
N LEU A 546 -14.12 3.47 19.30
CA LEU A 546 -15.40 3.77 19.96
C LEU A 546 -16.53 3.60 18.96
N ARG A 547 -17.61 2.90 19.37
CA ARG A 547 -18.84 2.79 18.59
C ARG A 547 -20.04 3.23 19.42
N VAL A 548 -20.93 4.01 18.79
CA VAL A 548 -22.20 4.49 19.39
C VAL A 548 -23.32 4.29 18.39
N GLU A 549 -24.38 3.64 18.83
CA GLU A 549 -25.59 3.40 18.01
C GLU A 549 -26.85 3.74 18.86
N GLU A 550 -27.96 4.10 18.21
CA GLU A 550 -29.24 4.23 18.92
C GLU A 550 -29.72 2.84 19.38
N ALA A 551 -30.04 2.66 20.69
CA ALA A 551 -30.40 1.39 21.31
C ALA A 551 -31.81 0.88 20.95
#